data_3dd881d9a65177a2158681f4f9d11001
#
_entry.id   3dd881d9a65177a2158681f4f9d11001
#
_cell.length_a   1.000
_cell.length_b   1.000
_cell.length_c   1.000
_cell.angle_alpha   90.00
_cell.angle_beta   90.00
_cell.angle_gamma   90.00
#
_symmetry.space_group_name_H-M   'P 1'
#
loop_
_entity.id
_entity.type
_entity.pdbx_description
1 polymer ?
#
loop_
_entity_poly.entity_id
_entity_poly.type
_entity_poly.pdbx_seq_one_letter_code
_entity_poly.pdbx_strand_id
1 'polypeptide(L)'
;RHLGRPVRAGASQAQASRGMSPAGPGAPAARTTGTEALAVVVTAGVTPYLRRTLRSVARQSVEPEAVIVIDVASRHNGLGDGTPVEEVVAASGIDARMRVRVVRAPDARGFGDAVARGLALYSELSGTGTRGPRASSDRPSGAANSKRSRGTTRRRGRVTDREGGNAGSSRASRGGRGWLWLLHDDAAPAPGCLEALLAAVAEARSAALVGPKQVDWDEPEHLLEVGLRTTASARRANDVVAGEIDQGQHDDRSDVLEVGTAGALIDRAVWEELDGTSPEFPVFNDGLELSRAVRLAGHRVVVVPQAVIRHRRASYLGLRPSQGGAPERPAADADPLPSAPWARAADPDPDRSFRARRIAQLTAWATFSGRPIGLLLIWFLILGIARSGVRLLTKSPALARAELGAALTVLRRGGAIRRGRRRLASHATVRRSVLTRLYVHAADIRSVRRDRRRQERERAVRAAAPSELELRELAVLARRRRLSLTGVLLAVVVVA
;
A
#
# COMPACT_ATOMS: atom_id res chain seq x y z
N ARG A 1 36.23 60.78 5.79
CA ARG A 1 37.70 60.64 5.86
C ARG A 1 38.07 59.18 5.89
N HIS A 2 38.95 58.89 4.94
CA HIS A 2 39.73 57.70 4.57
C HIS A 2 38.98 56.64 3.78
N LEU A 3 39.06 56.61 2.46
CA LEU A 3 40.14 56.42 1.50
C LEU A 3 40.92 55.08 1.70
N GLY A 4 40.84 54.30 0.66
CA GLY A 4 41.90 53.44 0.19
C GLY A 4 41.54 51.99 0.08
N ARG A 5 41.62 51.26 -0.92
CA ARG A 5 42.37 51.17 -2.17
C ARG A 5 41.92 49.84 -2.86
N PRO A 6 41.95 49.69 -4.16
CA PRO A 6 41.65 48.46 -4.87
C PRO A 6 42.90 47.57 -4.98
N VAL A 7 42.71 46.25 -4.95
CA VAL A 7 43.76 45.27 -5.26
C VAL A 7 43.46 44.58 -6.58
N ARG A 8 44.48 44.56 -7.37
CA ARG A 8 44.68 44.21 -8.77
C ARG A 8 44.25 42.78 -9.14
N ALA A 9 43.78 42.68 -10.38
CA ALA A 9 43.77 41.50 -11.21
C ALA A 9 45.19 40.89 -11.39
N GLY A 10 45.26 39.57 -11.31
CA GLY A 10 46.41 38.76 -11.75
C GLY A 10 45.93 37.72 -12.74
N ALA A 11 46.30 37.92 -13.99
CA ALA A 11 46.12 36.96 -15.08
C ALA A 11 47.25 35.93 -15.07
N SER A 12 47.01 34.81 -15.76
CA SER A 12 47.92 33.75 -16.21
C SER A 12 47.68 32.44 -15.46
N GLN A 13 47.42 31.30 -16.07
CA GLN A 13 48.00 30.72 -17.27
C GLN A 13 47.10 29.64 -17.86
N ALA A 14 47.05 29.59 -19.17
CA ALA A 14 46.55 28.50 -19.97
C ALA A 14 47.46 27.27 -19.80
N GLN A 15 46.87 26.12 -19.51
CA GLN A 15 47.55 24.83 -19.71
C GLN A 15 46.63 23.80 -20.34
N ALA A 16 46.93 23.56 -21.58
CA ALA A 16 46.89 22.33 -22.36
C ALA A 16 45.73 21.36 -22.13
N SER A 17 44.82 21.38 -23.08
CA SER A 17 43.95 20.31 -23.48
C SER A 17 44.75 19.02 -23.79
N ARG A 18 44.62 17.99 -22.96
CA ARG A 18 44.94 16.62 -23.36
C ARG A 18 43.61 15.93 -23.72
N GLY A 19 43.54 15.49 -24.97
CA GLY A 19 42.40 14.76 -25.51
C GLY A 19 42.12 13.48 -24.74
N MET A 20 40.88 13.35 -24.30
CA MET A 20 40.33 12.09 -23.85
C MET A 20 39.72 11.39 -25.08
N SER A 21 40.32 10.29 -25.49
CA SER A 21 39.75 9.32 -26.44
C SER A 21 38.37 8.86 -25.99
N PRO A 22 37.42 8.62 -26.92
CA PRO A 22 36.15 8.02 -26.55
C PRO A 22 36.38 6.58 -26.05
N ALA A 23 35.87 6.31 -24.86
CA ALA A 23 35.83 4.96 -24.31
C ALA A 23 35.01 4.08 -25.25
N GLY A 24 35.59 2.94 -25.64
CA GLY A 24 34.92 1.91 -26.43
C GLY A 24 33.69 1.33 -25.70
N PRO A 25 32.87 0.52 -26.40
CA PRO A 25 31.64 -0.02 -25.87
C PRO A 25 31.91 -0.82 -24.60
N GLY A 26 31.32 -0.36 -23.49
CA GLY A 26 31.50 -0.93 -22.17
C GLY A 26 31.24 -2.42 -22.13
N ALA A 27 32.10 -3.12 -21.43
CA ALA A 27 31.91 -4.50 -21.04
C ALA A 27 30.54 -4.67 -20.35
N PRO A 28 29.86 -5.83 -20.52
CA PRO A 28 28.59 -6.08 -19.86
C PRO A 28 28.77 -5.92 -18.36
N ALA A 29 27.93 -5.09 -17.76
CA ALA A 29 27.93 -4.86 -16.33
C ALA A 29 27.96 -6.20 -15.61
N ALA A 30 28.91 -6.38 -14.70
CA ALA A 30 29.04 -7.57 -13.90
C ALA A 30 27.69 -7.86 -13.25
N ARG A 31 27.10 -9.04 -13.52
CA ARG A 31 25.91 -9.51 -12.83
C ARG A 31 26.20 -9.43 -11.34
N THR A 32 25.46 -8.57 -10.66
CA THR A 32 25.49 -8.45 -9.20
C THR A 32 25.07 -9.80 -8.64
N THR A 33 26.07 -10.59 -8.24
CA THR A 33 25.86 -11.86 -7.59
C THR A 33 25.18 -11.62 -6.25
N GLY A 34 23.89 -12.01 -6.12
CA GLY A 34 23.34 -12.29 -4.81
C GLY A 34 22.00 -11.73 -4.39
N THR A 35 21.25 -11.04 -5.24
CA THR A 35 19.87 -10.65 -4.90
C THR A 35 18.91 -11.19 -5.95
N GLU A 36 18.40 -12.40 -5.69
CA GLU A 36 17.38 -13.03 -6.55
C GLU A 36 16.00 -12.49 -6.15
N ALA A 37 15.33 -11.78 -7.04
CA ALA A 37 13.99 -11.27 -6.81
C ALA A 37 12.97 -12.05 -7.64
N LEU A 38 12.01 -12.67 -6.98
CA LEU A 38 10.88 -13.34 -7.59
C LEU A 38 9.70 -12.36 -7.67
N ALA A 39 9.26 -12.01 -8.86
CA ALA A 39 8.10 -11.15 -9.04
C ALA A 39 6.79 -11.95 -8.90
N VAL A 40 5.88 -11.45 -8.08
CA VAL A 40 4.58 -12.08 -7.82
C VAL A 40 3.47 -11.11 -8.17
N VAL A 41 2.74 -11.37 -9.25
CA VAL A 41 1.62 -10.56 -9.73
C VAL A 41 0.31 -11.27 -9.38
N VAL A 42 -0.55 -10.62 -8.60
CA VAL A 42 -1.89 -11.16 -8.28
C VAL A 42 -2.92 -10.46 -9.13
N THR A 43 -3.74 -11.24 -9.84
CA THR A 43 -4.82 -10.76 -10.69
C THR A 43 -6.12 -11.51 -10.42
N ALA A 44 -7.25 -10.88 -10.69
CA ALA A 44 -8.57 -11.50 -10.63
C ALA A 44 -9.09 -11.68 -12.07
N GLY A 45 -8.54 -12.65 -12.77
CA GLY A 45 -8.77 -12.86 -14.20
C GLY A 45 -8.09 -11.81 -15.06
N VAL A 46 -8.58 -11.63 -16.28
CA VAL A 46 -8.11 -10.60 -17.20
C VAL A 46 -8.73 -9.27 -16.84
N THR A 47 -7.95 -8.41 -16.21
CA THR A 47 -8.37 -7.03 -15.89
C THR A 47 -7.87 -6.05 -16.96
N PRO A 48 -8.49 -4.87 -17.10
CA PRO A 48 -8.03 -3.83 -18.05
C PRO A 48 -6.60 -3.36 -17.82
N TYR A 49 -6.06 -3.64 -16.63
CA TYR A 49 -4.75 -3.15 -16.16
C TYR A 49 -3.64 -4.18 -16.35
N LEU A 50 -3.96 -5.49 -16.31
CA LEU A 50 -3.00 -6.60 -16.27
C LEU A 50 -1.97 -6.53 -17.39
N ARG A 51 -2.41 -6.29 -18.64
CA ARG A 51 -1.51 -6.23 -19.80
C ARG A 51 -0.44 -5.14 -19.66
N ARG A 52 -0.83 -3.96 -19.14
CA ARG A 52 0.12 -2.85 -18.91
C ARG A 52 1.09 -3.18 -17.79
N THR A 53 0.60 -3.78 -16.72
CA THR A 53 1.43 -4.25 -15.61
C THR A 53 2.48 -5.25 -16.07
N LEU A 54 2.09 -6.31 -16.78
CA LEU A 54 3.02 -7.32 -17.30
C LEU A 54 4.05 -6.71 -18.27
N ARG A 55 3.63 -5.83 -19.17
CA ARG A 55 4.56 -5.11 -20.06
C ARG A 55 5.56 -4.23 -19.28
N SER A 56 5.15 -3.63 -18.20
CA SER A 56 6.04 -2.82 -17.38
C SER A 56 7.05 -3.66 -16.61
N VAL A 57 6.67 -4.87 -16.16
CA VAL A 57 7.60 -5.84 -15.59
C VAL A 57 8.58 -6.34 -16.64
N ALA A 58 8.13 -6.61 -17.87
CA ALA A 58 9.00 -7.02 -19.00
C ALA A 58 10.03 -5.95 -19.39
N ARG A 59 9.80 -4.69 -19.06
CA ARG A 59 10.66 -3.54 -19.41
C ARG A 59 11.59 -3.10 -18.27
N GLN A 60 11.72 -3.89 -17.21
CA GLN A 60 12.63 -3.54 -16.12
C GLN A 60 14.09 -3.56 -16.60
N SER A 61 14.90 -2.61 -16.10
CA SER A 61 16.35 -2.53 -16.35
C SER A 61 17.10 -3.72 -15.72
N VAL A 62 16.61 -4.18 -14.56
CA VAL A 62 17.05 -5.42 -13.91
C VAL A 62 15.88 -6.41 -13.94
N GLU A 63 16.08 -7.54 -14.60
CA GLU A 63 15.05 -8.56 -14.72
C GLU A 63 14.89 -9.35 -13.41
N PRO A 64 13.65 -9.64 -12.95
CA PRO A 64 13.45 -10.60 -11.87
C PRO A 64 13.85 -12.01 -12.31
N GLU A 65 14.21 -12.88 -11.37
CA GLU A 65 14.58 -14.29 -11.63
C GLU A 65 13.47 -15.06 -12.37
N ALA A 66 12.23 -14.82 -11.94
CA ALA A 66 11.03 -15.36 -12.56
C ALA A 66 9.82 -14.50 -12.20
N VAL A 67 8.72 -14.70 -12.91
CA VAL A 67 7.43 -14.05 -12.66
C VAL A 67 6.38 -15.11 -12.41
N ILE A 68 5.69 -14.99 -11.29
CA ILE A 68 4.51 -15.80 -10.98
C ILE A 68 3.28 -14.92 -11.13
N VAL A 69 2.38 -15.27 -12.01
CA VAL A 69 1.06 -14.63 -12.15
C VAL A 69 0.03 -15.51 -11.45
N ILE A 70 -0.58 -14.98 -10.40
CA ILE A 70 -1.55 -15.71 -9.57
C ILE A 70 -2.94 -15.22 -9.92
N ASP A 71 -3.72 -16.09 -10.56
CA ASP A 71 -5.11 -15.82 -10.91
C ASP A 71 -6.05 -16.29 -9.80
N VAL A 72 -6.74 -15.33 -9.19
CA VAL A 72 -7.75 -15.57 -8.14
C VAL A 72 -9.19 -15.52 -8.66
N ALA A 73 -9.38 -15.42 -9.98
CA ALA A 73 -10.72 -15.46 -10.56
C ALA A 73 -11.37 -16.81 -10.31
N SER A 74 -12.63 -16.77 -9.94
CA SER A 74 -13.44 -17.98 -9.77
C SER A 74 -14.86 -17.75 -10.31
N ARG A 75 -15.55 -18.83 -10.66
CA ARG A 75 -16.97 -18.75 -11.05
C ARG A 75 -17.87 -18.15 -9.96
N HIS A 76 -17.44 -18.23 -8.70
CA HIS A 76 -18.20 -17.75 -7.56
C HIS A 76 -18.04 -16.26 -7.29
N ASN A 77 -16.91 -15.66 -7.70
CA ASN A 77 -16.66 -14.22 -7.49
C ASN A 77 -17.00 -13.36 -8.72
N GLY A 78 -17.44 -13.99 -9.82
CA GLY A 78 -17.85 -13.28 -11.03
C GLY A 78 -16.74 -12.44 -11.68
N LEU A 79 -15.49 -12.66 -11.28
CA LEU A 79 -14.32 -11.92 -11.72
C LEU A 79 -13.63 -12.70 -12.85
N GLY A 80 -14.09 -12.57 -14.05
CA GLY A 80 -13.48 -13.20 -15.21
C GLY A 80 -14.46 -13.22 -16.38
N ASP A 81 -14.00 -12.80 -17.56
CA ASP A 81 -14.76 -12.88 -18.81
C ASP A 81 -14.60 -14.22 -19.52
N GLY A 82 -13.89 -15.16 -18.88
CA GLY A 82 -13.56 -16.46 -19.47
C GLY A 82 -12.31 -16.46 -20.35
N THR A 83 -11.70 -15.29 -20.60
CA THR A 83 -10.41 -15.20 -21.32
C THR A 83 -9.30 -15.77 -20.43
N PRO A 84 -8.48 -16.70 -20.90
CA PRO A 84 -7.36 -17.20 -20.13
C PRO A 84 -6.32 -16.12 -19.85
N VAL A 85 -5.84 -16.04 -18.62
CA VAL A 85 -4.77 -15.11 -18.22
C VAL A 85 -3.50 -15.37 -19.04
N GLU A 86 -3.26 -16.61 -19.44
CA GLU A 86 -2.16 -17.06 -20.27
C GLU A 86 -2.10 -16.33 -21.63
N GLU A 87 -3.25 -16.02 -22.23
CA GLU A 87 -3.31 -15.23 -23.48
C GLU A 87 -2.80 -13.81 -23.29
N VAL A 88 -3.14 -13.18 -22.14
CA VAL A 88 -2.65 -11.83 -21.82
C VAL A 88 -1.16 -11.85 -21.51
N VAL A 89 -0.66 -12.91 -20.88
CA VAL A 89 0.77 -13.12 -20.62
C VAL A 89 1.51 -13.18 -21.97
N ALA A 90 1.09 -14.03 -22.89
CA ALA A 90 1.67 -14.15 -24.23
C ALA A 90 1.59 -12.82 -25.01
N ALA A 91 0.43 -12.16 -24.99
CA ALA A 91 0.23 -10.88 -25.68
C ALA A 91 1.03 -9.72 -25.05
N SER A 92 1.53 -9.87 -23.84
CA SER A 92 2.40 -8.88 -23.18
C SER A 92 3.86 -8.98 -23.63
N GLY A 93 4.29 -10.14 -24.13
CA GLY A 93 5.67 -10.45 -24.53
C GLY A 93 6.61 -10.68 -23.37
N ILE A 94 6.11 -10.85 -22.15
CA ILE A 94 6.93 -11.06 -20.94
C ILE A 94 7.57 -12.45 -20.94
N ASP A 95 6.87 -13.47 -21.42
CA ASP A 95 7.31 -14.87 -21.53
C ASP A 95 8.45 -15.08 -22.52
N ALA A 96 8.60 -14.19 -23.49
CA ALA A 96 9.74 -14.20 -24.42
C ALA A 96 11.04 -13.71 -23.77
N ARG A 97 10.97 -13.03 -22.62
CA ARG A 97 12.14 -12.42 -21.94
C ARG A 97 12.53 -13.15 -20.68
N MET A 98 11.55 -13.66 -19.92
CA MET A 98 11.79 -14.25 -18.61
C MET A 98 10.86 -15.43 -18.34
N ARG A 99 11.20 -16.25 -17.37
CA ARG A 99 10.36 -17.39 -16.95
C ARG A 99 9.07 -16.87 -16.31
N VAL A 100 7.93 -17.15 -16.93
CA VAL A 100 6.60 -16.82 -16.40
C VAL A 100 5.85 -18.10 -16.08
N ARG A 101 5.17 -18.11 -14.94
CA ARG A 101 4.25 -19.18 -14.53
C ARG A 101 2.92 -18.59 -14.13
N VAL A 102 1.84 -19.08 -14.73
CA VAL A 102 0.48 -18.77 -14.30
C VAL A 102 0.02 -19.84 -13.33
N VAL A 103 -0.50 -19.44 -12.19
CA VAL A 103 -0.98 -20.31 -11.11
C VAL A 103 -2.38 -19.88 -10.72
N ARG A 104 -3.30 -20.81 -10.58
CA ARG A 104 -4.69 -20.54 -10.21
C ARG A 104 -4.94 -20.79 -8.74
N ALA A 105 -5.46 -19.76 -8.04
CA ALA A 105 -5.79 -19.78 -6.62
C ALA A 105 -7.20 -19.20 -6.36
N PRO A 106 -8.28 -19.84 -6.92
CA PRO A 106 -9.63 -19.27 -6.89
C PRO A 106 -10.23 -19.15 -5.48
N ASP A 107 -9.72 -19.92 -4.53
CA ASP A 107 -10.17 -19.91 -3.13
C ASP A 107 -9.39 -18.92 -2.25
N ALA A 108 -8.49 -18.13 -2.85
CA ALA A 108 -7.73 -17.13 -2.11
C ALA A 108 -8.62 -16.02 -1.54
N ARG A 109 -8.47 -15.72 -0.26
CA ARG A 109 -9.32 -14.79 0.48
C ARG A 109 -8.76 -13.37 0.56
N GLY A 110 -7.75 -13.05 -0.23
CA GLY A 110 -7.11 -11.74 -0.28
C GLY A 110 -5.71 -11.82 -0.87
N PHE A 111 -5.06 -10.68 -0.98
CA PHE A 111 -3.76 -10.57 -1.65
C PHE A 111 -2.70 -11.49 -1.02
N GLY A 112 -2.51 -11.42 0.30
CA GLY A 112 -1.47 -12.23 0.96
C GLY A 112 -1.76 -13.73 0.94
N ASP A 113 -3.02 -14.16 1.06
CA ASP A 113 -3.41 -15.58 0.91
C ASP A 113 -3.17 -16.06 -0.53
N ALA A 114 -3.43 -15.21 -1.53
CA ALA A 114 -3.10 -15.50 -2.92
C ALA A 114 -1.60 -15.71 -3.11
N VAL A 115 -0.78 -14.79 -2.60
CA VAL A 115 0.69 -14.91 -2.67
C VAL A 115 1.17 -16.18 -2.00
N ALA A 116 0.70 -16.50 -0.79
CA ALA A 116 1.12 -17.70 -0.07
C ALA A 116 0.77 -18.99 -0.83
N ARG A 117 -0.45 -19.09 -1.35
CA ARG A 117 -0.90 -20.24 -2.17
C ARG A 117 -0.14 -20.34 -3.49
N GLY A 118 0.08 -19.21 -4.16
CA GLY A 118 0.81 -19.17 -5.42
C GLY A 118 2.26 -19.61 -5.25
N LEU A 119 2.93 -19.19 -4.19
CA LEU A 119 4.29 -19.63 -3.86
C LEU A 119 4.37 -21.13 -3.55
N ALA A 120 3.39 -21.67 -2.81
CA ALA A 120 3.31 -23.11 -2.52
C ALA A 120 3.16 -23.93 -3.82
N LEU A 121 2.21 -23.57 -4.67
CA LEU A 121 2.00 -24.23 -5.97
C LEU A 121 3.20 -24.09 -6.90
N TYR A 122 3.85 -22.94 -6.91
CA TYR A 122 5.08 -22.72 -7.69
C TYR A 122 6.23 -23.63 -7.23
N SER A 123 6.40 -23.80 -5.92
CA SER A 123 7.45 -24.66 -5.36
C SER A 123 7.22 -26.15 -5.69
N GLU A 124 5.96 -26.60 -5.67
CA GLU A 124 5.59 -27.94 -6.07
C GLU A 124 5.87 -28.21 -7.55
N LEU A 125 5.51 -27.28 -8.43
CA LEU A 125 5.70 -27.39 -9.87
C LEU A 125 7.17 -27.29 -10.28
N SER A 126 8.00 -26.58 -9.48
CA SER A 126 9.41 -26.39 -9.76
C SER A 126 10.32 -27.49 -9.19
N GLY A 127 9.75 -28.48 -8.49
CA GLY A 127 10.50 -29.59 -7.86
C GLY A 127 11.41 -29.16 -6.71
N THR A 128 11.30 -27.93 -6.23
CA THR A 128 12.09 -27.38 -5.13
C THR A 128 11.40 -27.56 -3.77
N GLY A 129 10.26 -28.23 -3.75
CA GLY A 129 9.49 -28.49 -2.52
C GLY A 129 10.30 -29.37 -1.57
N THR A 130 10.68 -28.85 -0.42
CA THR A 130 11.10 -29.64 0.73
C THR A 130 9.98 -30.62 1.04
N ARG A 131 10.28 -31.93 0.86
CA ARG A 131 9.37 -32.99 1.31
C ARG A 131 9.06 -32.73 2.78
N GLY A 132 7.85 -32.22 3.06
CA GLY A 132 7.30 -32.23 4.41
C GLY A 132 7.25 -33.65 4.94
N PRO A 133 7.31 -33.83 6.26
CA PRO A 133 7.34 -35.17 6.85
C PRO A 133 6.09 -35.94 6.39
N ARG A 134 6.32 -37.01 5.62
CA ARG A 134 5.30 -37.99 5.28
C ARG A 134 4.70 -38.49 6.57
N ALA A 135 3.41 -38.21 6.78
CA ALA A 135 2.62 -38.94 7.77
C ALA A 135 2.71 -40.41 7.42
N SER A 136 3.49 -41.15 8.21
CA SER A 136 3.53 -42.60 8.15
C SER A 136 2.19 -43.15 8.63
N SER A 137 1.39 -43.55 7.68
CA SER A 137 0.25 -44.45 7.93
C SER A 137 0.84 -45.85 8.09
N ASP A 138 1.20 -46.21 9.30
CA ASP A 138 1.33 -47.60 9.68
C ASP A 138 0.63 -47.84 11.02
N ARG A 139 -0.51 -48.50 10.93
CA ARG A 139 -1.03 -49.26 12.06
C ARG A 139 -0.33 -50.64 12.06
N PRO A 140 0.01 -51.15 13.23
CA PRO A 140 -0.70 -52.31 13.64
C PRO A 140 -1.18 -52.30 15.09
N SER A 141 -2.27 -53.02 15.26
CA SER A 141 -2.92 -53.45 16.48
C SER A 141 -2.01 -54.27 17.40
N GLY A 142 -2.17 -54.08 18.72
CA GLY A 142 -1.61 -54.95 19.70
C GLY A 142 -1.85 -54.46 21.14
N ALA A 143 -2.80 -55.11 21.82
CA ALA A 143 -3.13 -54.87 23.22
C ALA A 143 -2.01 -55.37 24.16
N ALA A 144 -1.84 -54.65 25.30
CA ALA A 144 -1.75 -55.23 26.64
C ALA A 144 -1.38 -54.21 27.71
N ASN A 145 -2.25 -53.99 28.55
CA ASN A 145 -2.35 -53.85 29.98
C ASN A 145 -1.02 -53.94 30.80
N SER A 146 -0.68 -52.91 31.59
CA SER A 146 -0.35 -53.14 33.01
C SER A 146 -0.20 -51.83 33.81
N LYS A 147 -0.58 -51.99 35.04
CA LYS A 147 -0.89 -51.04 36.12
C LYS A 147 0.34 -50.40 36.79
N ARG A 148 0.07 -49.19 37.30
CA ARG A 148 0.54 -48.62 38.59
C ARG A 148 2.03 -48.34 38.82
N SER A 149 2.41 -47.10 39.16
CA SER A 149 2.60 -46.74 40.58
C SER A 149 2.88 -45.27 40.78
N ARG A 150 2.41 -44.79 41.88
CA ARG A 150 2.64 -43.44 42.44
C ARG A 150 4.04 -43.31 43.01
N GLY A 151 4.62 -42.12 42.93
CA GLY A 151 5.85 -41.78 43.63
C GLY A 151 6.11 -40.28 43.67
N THR A 152 5.63 -39.64 44.70
CA THR A 152 6.00 -38.29 45.19
C THR A 152 7.47 -38.27 45.63
N THR A 153 8.25 -37.27 45.22
CA THR A 153 9.21 -36.62 46.16
C THR A 153 9.67 -35.25 45.63
N ARG A 154 9.44 -34.28 46.51
CA ARG A 154 10.04 -32.93 46.51
C ARG A 154 11.53 -33.04 46.81
N ARG A 155 12.38 -32.29 46.08
CA ARG A 155 13.64 -31.80 46.67
C ARG A 155 14.05 -30.47 46.05
N ARG A 156 14.18 -29.48 46.94
CA ARG A 156 14.85 -28.20 46.75
C ARG A 156 16.35 -28.42 46.57
N GLY A 157 17.01 -27.58 45.77
CA GLY A 157 18.48 -27.49 45.79
C GLY A 157 19.07 -26.60 44.74
N ARG A 158 19.27 -25.35 45.09
CA ARG A 158 20.54 -24.59 44.99
C ARG A 158 21.00 -24.07 43.64
N VAL A 159 21.00 -22.75 43.59
CA VAL A 159 21.69 -21.85 42.66
C VAL A 159 23.20 -22.13 42.67
N THR A 160 23.77 -22.26 41.48
CA THR A 160 25.18 -21.91 41.22
C THR A 160 25.28 -21.23 39.85
N ASP A 161 25.80 -20.01 39.90
CA ASP A 161 26.22 -19.23 38.75
C ASP A 161 27.24 -20.03 37.93
N ARG A 162 27.08 -20.02 36.58
CA ARG A 162 28.18 -20.21 35.65
C ARG A 162 27.96 -19.31 34.43
N GLU A 163 28.87 -18.36 34.37
CA GLU A 163 29.14 -17.54 33.19
C GLU A 163 29.54 -18.37 31.99
N GLY A 164 29.23 -17.85 30.79
CA GLY A 164 30.00 -18.08 29.57
C GLY A 164 29.57 -19.30 28.75
N GLY A 165 28.85 -19.11 27.71
CA GLY A 165 28.59 -20.14 26.70
C GLY A 165 27.85 -19.64 25.51
N ASN A 166 28.56 -18.94 24.63
CA ASN A 166 28.45 -19.01 23.18
C ASN A 166 27.04 -19.17 22.59
N ALA A 167 26.39 -18.05 22.33
CA ALA A 167 25.27 -17.99 21.38
C ALA A 167 25.76 -18.55 20.05
N GLY A 168 25.37 -19.78 19.79
CA GLY A 168 25.56 -20.41 18.50
C GLY A 168 24.88 -19.56 17.41
N SER A 169 25.67 -18.70 16.74
CA SER A 169 25.29 -18.15 15.48
C SER A 169 25.09 -19.35 14.55
N SER A 170 23.86 -19.70 14.29
CA SER A 170 23.51 -20.55 13.17
C SER A 170 24.13 -19.91 11.93
N ARG A 171 25.14 -20.57 11.42
CA ARG A 171 25.83 -20.25 10.17
C ARG A 171 24.76 -20.28 9.07
N ALA A 172 24.07 -19.16 8.86
CA ALA A 172 23.24 -18.98 7.68
C ALA A 172 24.13 -19.28 6.49
N SER A 173 23.76 -20.31 5.76
CA SER A 173 24.35 -20.68 4.48
C SER A 173 24.51 -19.42 3.64
N ARG A 174 25.67 -19.24 3.01
CA ARG A 174 25.98 -18.16 2.05
C ARG A 174 25.19 -18.33 0.74
N GLY A 175 23.88 -18.54 0.81
CA GLY A 175 22.93 -18.34 -0.27
C GLY A 175 22.49 -16.89 -0.23
N GLY A 176 22.46 -16.19 -1.35
CA GLY A 176 21.97 -14.82 -1.46
C GLY A 176 20.58 -14.68 -0.82
N ARG A 177 20.26 -13.49 -0.29
CA ARG A 177 18.92 -13.18 0.22
C ARG A 177 17.95 -13.22 -0.94
N GLY A 178 17.01 -14.16 -0.93
CA GLY A 178 15.89 -14.16 -1.87
C GLY A 178 14.88 -13.06 -1.53
N TRP A 179 14.35 -12.41 -2.54
CA TRP A 179 13.38 -11.33 -2.40
C TRP A 179 12.07 -11.69 -3.11
N LEU A 180 10.94 -11.26 -2.54
CA LEU A 180 9.64 -11.29 -3.20
C LEU A 180 9.24 -9.88 -3.60
N TRP A 181 9.04 -9.66 -4.90
CA TRP A 181 8.52 -8.40 -5.42
C TRP A 181 7.01 -8.52 -5.61
N LEU A 182 6.26 -7.90 -4.73
CA LEU A 182 4.80 -7.99 -4.66
C LEU A 182 4.16 -6.99 -5.61
N LEU A 183 3.33 -7.46 -6.53
CA LEU A 183 2.68 -6.64 -7.54
C LEU A 183 1.18 -6.92 -7.58
N HIS A 184 0.40 -5.87 -7.74
CA HIS A 184 -1.01 -5.95 -8.10
C HIS A 184 -1.16 -5.83 -9.61
N ASP A 185 -2.21 -6.40 -10.18
CA ASP A 185 -2.52 -6.31 -11.61
C ASP A 185 -2.76 -4.87 -12.10
N ASP A 186 -3.05 -3.94 -11.19
CA ASP A 186 -3.25 -2.50 -11.44
C ASP A 186 -2.07 -1.63 -10.96
N ALA A 187 -0.86 -2.23 -10.91
CA ALA A 187 0.37 -1.57 -10.48
C ALA A 187 1.47 -1.76 -11.52
N ALA A 188 1.84 -0.71 -12.26
CA ALA A 188 2.79 -0.74 -13.36
C ALA A 188 4.11 -0.04 -12.98
N PRO A 189 5.20 -0.80 -12.67
CA PRO A 189 6.48 -0.22 -12.29
C PRO A 189 7.17 0.52 -13.46
N ALA A 190 7.86 1.61 -13.14
CA ALA A 190 8.77 2.28 -14.07
C ALA A 190 9.99 1.39 -14.37
N PRO A 191 10.69 1.57 -15.50
CA PRO A 191 11.78 0.66 -15.92
C PRO A 191 12.88 0.43 -14.89
N GLY A 192 13.27 1.43 -14.09
CA GLY A 192 14.29 1.33 -13.03
C GLY A 192 13.74 0.97 -11.65
N CYS A 193 12.45 0.62 -11.53
CA CYS A 193 11.82 0.43 -10.22
C CYS A 193 12.46 -0.71 -9.41
N LEU A 194 12.61 -1.89 -10.00
CA LEU A 194 13.21 -3.04 -9.31
C LEU A 194 14.67 -2.80 -8.98
N GLU A 195 15.42 -2.19 -9.90
CA GLU A 195 16.83 -1.83 -9.70
C GLU A 195 17.02 -0.92 -8.48
N ALA A 196 16.22 0.14 -8.38
CA ALA A 196 16.28 1.07 -7.25
C ALA A 196 15.91 0.39 -5.91
N LEU A 197 14.91 -0.51 -5.91
CA LEU A 197 14.56 -1.29 -4.71
C LEU A 197 15.70 -2.23 -4.28
N LEU A 198 16.33 -2.91 -5.24
CA LEU A 198 17.44 -3.80 -4.96
C LEU A 198 18.70 -3.05 -4.48
N ALA A 199 18.98 -1.89 -5.04
CA ALA A 199 20.05 -1.01 -4.57
C ALA A 199 19.82 -0.57 -3.12
N ALA A 200 18.59 -0.16 -2.79
CA ALA A 200 18.24 0.28 -1.44
C ALA A 200 18.41 -0.84 -0.38
N VAL A 201 18.06 -2.09 -0.70
CA VAL A 201 18.26 -3.20 0.25
C VAL A 201 19.71 -3.64 0.34
N ALA A 202 20.52 -3.43 -0.69
CA ALA A 202 21.95 -3.66 -0.65
C ALA A 202 22.67 -2.67 0.29
N GLU A 203 22.24 -1.41 0.28
CA GLU A 203 22.75 -0.34 1.16
C GLU A 203 22.21 -0.49 2.59
N ALA A 204 20.92 -0.73 2.76
CA ALA A 204 20.26 -0.82 4.05
C ALA A 204 20.02 -2.28 4.47
N ARG A 205 21.07 -2.99 4.88
CA ARG A 205 21.01 -4.43 5.25
C ARG A 205 20.01 -4.80 6.34
N SER A 206 19.56 -3.85 7.15
CA SER A 206 18.53 -4.06 8.18
C SER A 206 17.10 -3.86 7.63
N ALA A 207 16.94 -3.38 6.39
CA ALA A 207 15.64 -3.30 5.75
C ALA A 207 15.23 -4.69 5.25
N ALA A 208 14.03 -5.11 5.62
CA ALA A 208 13.43 -6.35 5.14
C ALA A 208 12.18 -6.12 4.29
N LEU A 209 11.64 -4.90 4.31
CA LEU A 209 10.53 -4.48 3.48
C LEU A 209 10.83 -3.09 2.93
N VAL A 210 10.84 -2.96 1.61
CA VAL A 210 11.00 -1.68 0.94
C VAL A 210 9.87 -1.46 -0.06
N GLY A 211 9.42 -0.22 -0.20
CA GLY A 211 8.32 0.12 -1.10
C GLY A 211 8.63 1.29 -2.00
N PRO A 212 8.07 1.33 -3.21
CA PRO A 212 8.27 2.41 -4.16
C PRO A 212 7.44 3.65 -3.83
N LYS A 213 7.79 4.78 -4.44
CA LYS A 213 6.94 5.94 -4.63
C LYS A 213 5.80 5.56 -5.58
N GLN A 214 4.56 5.80 -5.16
CA GLN A 214 3.39 5.53 -5.99
C GLN A 214 2.90 6.82 -6.63
N VAL A 215 2.70 6.78 -7.95
CA VAL A 215 2.15 7.87 -8.74
C VAL A 215 0.86 7.45 -9.44
N ASP A 216 0.10 8.42 -9.93
CA ASP A 216 -1.16 8.13 -10.61
C ASP A 216 -0.97 7.27 -11.86
N TRP A 217 -1.98 6.48 -12.16
CA TRP A 217 -1.94 5.55 -13.29
C TRP A 217 -1.92 6.25 -14.65
N ASP A 218 -2.76 7.26 -14.80
CA ASP A 218 -2.93 8.00 -16.05
C ASP A 218 -2.01 9.23 -16.10
N GLU A 219 -1.87 9.94 -14.97
CA GLU A 219 -1.10 11.18 -14.81
C GLU A 219 0.10 10.94 -13.86
N PRO A 220 1.21 10.37 -14.36
CA PRO A 220 2.34 9.92 -13.52
C PRO A 220 3.10 11.04 -12.82
N GLU A 221 2.86 12.28 -13.18
CA GLU A 221 3.34 13.47 -12.47
C GLU A 221 2.61 13.71 -11.14
N HIS A 222 1.45 13.08 -10.92
CA HIS A 222 0.69 13.23 -9.68
C HIS A 222 1.07 12.14 -8.67
N LEU A 223 1.45 12.58 -7.47
CA LEU A 223 1.78 11.71 -6.35
C LEU A 223 0.52 11.05 -5.76
N LEU A 224 0.62 9.77 -5.45
CA LEU A 224 -0.37 9.05 -4.64
C LEU A 224 0.14 8.73 -3.24
N GLU A 225 1.41 8.29 -3.14
CA GLU A 225 1.99 7.82 -1.88
C GLU A 225 3.51 7.81 -1.93
N VAL A 226 4.17 8.32 -0.88
CA VAL A 226 5.61 8.19 -0.65
C VAL A 226 5.82 7.70 0.78
N GLY A 227 5.58 6.40 1.00
CA GLY A 227 5.42 5.83 2.32
C GLY A 227 4.20 6.39 3.06
N LEU A 228 3.75 5.71 4.07
CA LEU A 228 2.56 6.08 4.81
C LEU A 228 2.84 6.21 6.31
N ARG A 229 2.19 7.19 6.91
CA ARG A 229 2.12 7.37 8.35
C ARG A 229 0.67 7.24 8.81
N THR A 230 0.47 6.69 10.00
CA THR A 230 -0.86 6.57 10.59
C THR A 230 -0.86 7.06 12.03
N THR A 231 -2.06 7.36 12.54
CA THR A 231 -2.25 7.51 13.98
C THR A 231 -2.25 6.15 14.67
N ALA A 232 -2.18 6.13 15.99
CA ALA A 232 -2.38 4.92 16.78
C ALA A 232 -3.74 4.24 16.54
N SER A 233 -4.75 4.98 16.06
CA SER A 233 -6.06 4.45 15.64
C SER A 233 -6.11 3.99 14.17
N ALA A 234 -4.96 3.71 13.57
CA ALA A 234 -4.80 3.29 12.18
C ALA A 234 -5.47 4.22 11.15
N ARG A 235 -5.61 5.51 11.48
CA ARG A 235 -6.07 6.51 10.53
C ARG A 235 -4.87 7.00 9.74
N ARG A 236 -4.92 6.88 8.43
CA ARG A 236 -3.87 7.38 7.54
C ARG A 236 -3.71 8.89 7.66
N ALA A 237 -2.49 9.34 7.82
CA ALA A 237 -2.09 10.72 7.62
C ALA A 237 -1.81 10.87 6.13
N ASN A 238 -2.61 11.67 5.44
CA ASN A 238 -2.35 11.97 4.04
C ASN A 238 -1.27 13.06 4.00
N ASP A 239 -0.03 12.63 3.89
CA ASP A 239 1.11 13.54 3.73
C ASP A 239 1.14 14.10 2.30
N VAL A 240 0.70 13.31 1.33
CA VAL A 240 0.51 13.71 -0.07
C VAL A 240 -0.90 14.26 -0.27
N VAL A 241 -1.02 15.41 -0.92
CA VAL A 241 -2.29 16.05 -1.27
C VAL A 241 -2.85 15.41 -2.54
N ALA A 242 -4.19 15.29 -2.64
CA ALA A 242 -4.79 14.85 -3.90
C ALA A 242 -4.45 15.85 -5.03
N GLY A 243 -3.95 15.34 -6.16
CA GLY A 243 -3.49 16.15 -7.28
C GLY A 243 -2.14 16.86 -7.03
N GLU A 244 -1.34 16.43 -6.05
CA GLU A 244 0.00 16.95 -5.81
C GLU A 244 0.96 16.47 -6.89
N ILE A 245 1.63 17.43 -7.54
CA ILE A 245 2.63 17.15 -8.56
C ILE A 245 3.94 16.75 -7.89
N ASP A 246 4.61 15.72 -8.42
CA ASP A 246 5.91 15.27 -7.96
C ASP A 246 7.01 16.26 -8.39
N GLN A 247 7.62 16.91 -7.41
CA GLN A 247 8.74 17.82 -7.58
C GLN A 247 9.94 17.38 -6.72
N GLY A 248 9.93 16.13 -6.27
CA GLY A 248 10.97 15.61 -5.37
C GLY A 248 10.82 16.04 -3.90
N GLN A 249 9.72 16.71 -3.54
CA GLN A 249 9.48 17.27 -2.18
C GLN A 249 9.37 16.23 -1.08
N HIS A 250 9.29 14.95 -1.44
CA HIS A 250 9.23 13.82 -0.51
C HIS A 250 10.39 12.83 -0.70
N ASP A 251 11.40 13.18 -1.49
CA ASP A 251 12.49 12.27 -1.85
C ASP A 251 13.54 12.10 -0.75
N ASP A 252 13.48 12.89 0.31
CA ASP A 252 14.24 12.75 1.55
C ASP A 252 13.71 11.65 2.48
N ARG A 253 12.51 11.12 2.20
CA ARG A 253 11.89 10.09 3.05
C ARG A 253 12.60 8.75 2.89
N SER A 254 12.80 8.10 4.02
CA SER A 254 13.44 6.78 4.10
C SER A 254 12.67 5.87 5.05
N ASP A 255 12.87 5.98 6.36
CA ASP A 255 12.18 5.18 7.37
C ASP A 255 10.72 5.61 7.52
N VAL A 256 9.79 4.71 7.21
CA VAL A 256 8.35 4.96 7.27
C VAL A 256 7.64 3.89 8.08
N LEU A 257 6.46 4.21 8.60
CA LEU A 257 5.65 3.23 9.32
C LEU A 257 5.11 2.15 8.39
N GLU A 258 4.73 2.53 7.17
CA GLU A 258 4.04 1.65 6.22
C GLU A 258 4.50 1.94 4.80
N VAL A 259 4.62 0.87 4.02
CA VAL A 259 4.62 0.89 2.56
C VAL A 259 3.45 0.04 2.06
N GLY A 260 2.85 0.46 0.95
CA GLY A 260 1.80 -0.33 0.29
C GLY A 260 2.37 -1.63 -0.30
N THR A 261 1.54 -2.67 -0.40
CA THR A 261 1.94 -3.95 -1.02
C THR A 261 2.13 -3.87 -2.53
N ALA A 262 1.53 -2.87 -3.17
CA ALA A 262 1.69 -2.63 -4.61
C ALA A 262 3.12 -2.16 -4.93
N GLY A 263 3.94 -3.04 -5.44
CA GLY A 263 5.35 -2.81 -5.80
C GLY A 263 6.34 -3.02 -4.68
N ALA A 264 5.94 -3.47 -3.50
CA ALA A 264 6.84 -3.70 -2.38
C ALA A 264 7.78 -4.89 -2.62
N LEU A 265 9.02 -4.74 -2.21
CA LEU A 265 10.04 -5.80 -2.18
C LEU A 265 10.25 -6.22 -0.72
N ILE A 266 10.05 -7.51 -0.43
CA ILE A 266 10.20 -8.08 0.91
C ILE A 266 11.22 -9.21 0.92
N ASP A 267 12.02 -9.30 1.97
CA ASP A 267 12.89 -10.46 2.23
C ASP A 267 12.04 -11.73 2.34
N ARG A 268 12.34 -12.72 1.53
CA ARG A 268 11.55 -13.96 1.47
C ARG A 268 11.53 -14.71 2.78
N ALA A 269 12.66 -14.76 3.50
CA ALA A 269 12.72 -15.43 4.80
C ALA A 269 11.84 -14.72 5.84
N VAL A 270 11.80 -13.39 5.81
CA VAL A 270 10.91 -12.59 6.68
C VAL A 270 9.43 -12.77 6.29
N TRP A 271 9.13 -12.86 4.99
CA TRP A 271 7.78 -13.19 4.53
C TRP A 271 7.31 -14.56 5.05
N GLU A 272 8.17 -15.56 4.95
CA GLU A 272 7.89 -16.93 5.41
C GLU A 272 7.81 -16.99 6.96
N GLU A 273 8.70 -16.30 7.68
CA GLU A 273 8.67 -16.18 9.14
C GLU A 273 7.35 -15.56 9.63
N LEU A 274 6.89 -14.51 8.97
CA LEU A 274 5.66 -13.80 9.32
C LEU A 274 4.38 -14.50 8.79
N ASP A 275 4.52 -15.57 8.02
CA ASP A 275 3.38 -16.25 7.36
C ASP A 275 2.60 -15.28 6.45
N GLY A 276 3.32 -14.41 5.77
CA GLY A 276 2.79 -13.40 4.83
C GLY A 276 1.96 -12.29 5.48
N THR A 277 0.91 -11.81 4.79
CA THR A 277 -0.04 -10.84 5.36
C THR A 277 -1.16 -11.55 6.13
N SER A 278 -1.77 -10.86 7.07
CA SER A 278 -2.87 -11.42 7.86
C SER A 278 -4.16 -11.57 7.02
N PRO A 279 -4.86 -12.70 7.08
CA PRO A 279 -6.14 -12.91 6.39
C PRO A 279 -7.26 -11.98 6.88
N GLU A 280 -7.04 -11.28 7.98
CA GLU A 280 -7.98 -10.29 8.51
C GLU A 280 -7.99 -8.98 7.67
N PHE A 281 -7.00 -8.80 6.79
CA PHE A 281 -6.83 -7.64 5.91
C PHE A 281 -6.75 -8.09 4.44
N PRO A 282 -7.87 -8.54 3.85
CA PRO A 282 -7.83 -9.14 2.52
C PRO A 282 -7.54 -8.16 1.38
N VAL A 283 -7.88 -6.88 1.54
CA VAL A 283 -7.78 -5.85 0.49
C VAL A 283 -7.18 -4.53 1.00
N PHE A 284 -7.57 -4.07 2.18
CA PHE A 284 -7.15 -2.79 2.73
C PHE A 284 -6.36 -2.97 4.02
N ASN A 285 -5.33 -2.14 4.22
CA ASN A 285 -4.43 -2.16 5.36
C ASN A 285 -3.57 -3.43 5.50
N ASP A 286 -3.47 -4.24 4.45
CA ASP A 286 -2.55 -5.37 4.35
C ASP A 286 -1.10 -4.88 4.40
N GLY A 287 -0.74 -3.82 3.67
CA GLY A 287 0.57 -3.17 3.74
C GLY A 287 0.88 -2.59 5.14
N LEU A 288 -0.14 -1.99 5.81
CA LEU A 288 0.01 -1.48 7.18
C LEU A 288 0.27 -2.62 8.19
N GLU A 289 -0.47 -3.69 8.07
CA GLU A 289 -0.32 -4.86 8.94
C GLU A 289 1.05 -5.50 8.73
N LEU A 290 1.42 -5.78 7.48
CA LEU A 290 2.70 -6.36 7.12
C LEU A 290 3.87 -5.49 7.61
N SER A 291 3.84 -4.18 7.33
CA SER A 291 4.88 -3.25 7.76
C SER A 291 5.05 -3.22 9.27
N ARG A 292 3.95 -3.25 10.01
CA ARG A 292 4.00 -3.31 11.49
C ARG A 292 4.51 -4.66 11.99
N ALA A 293 4.14 -5.77 11.34
CA ALA A 293 4.65 -7.11 11.67
C ALA A 293 6.16 -7.18 11.46
N VAL A 294 6.65 -6.72 10.31
CA VAL A 294 8.09 -6.64 9.97
C VAL A 294 8.84 -5.81 11.02
N ARG A 295 8.30 -4.66 11.43
CA ARG A 295 8.94 -3.84 12.47
C ARG A 295 8.92 -4.48 13.85
N LEU A 296 7.86 -5.19 14.21
CA LEU A 296 7.79 -5.92 15.47
C LEU A 296 8.72 -7.13 15.49
N ALA A 297 9.01 -7.72 14.32
CA ALA A 297 10.05 -8.74 14.16
C ALA A 297 11.49 -8.18 14.24
N GLY A 298 11.66 -6.86 14.37
CA GLY A 298 12.95 -6.21 14.55
C GLY A 298 13.60 -5.67 13.28
N HIS A 299 12.90 -5.69 12.15
CA HIS A 299 13.39 -5.23 10.85
C HIS A 299 12.93 -3.80 10.54
N ARG A 300 13.62 -3.16 9.57
CA ARG A 300 13.24 -1.83 9.08
C ARG A 300 12.29 -1.93 7.87
N VAL A 301 11.44 -0.91 7.75
CA VAL A 301 10.57 -0.67 6.60
C VAL A 301 10.95 0.66 5.98
N VAL A 302 11.29 0.67 4.70
CA VAL A 302 11.87 1.82 4.02
C VAL A 302 11.06 2.15 2.76
N VAL A 303 10.80 3.41 2.51
CA VAL A 303 10.34 3.88 1.20
C VAL A 303 11.54 4.29 0.35
N VAL A 304 11.48 3.96 -0.93
CA VAL A 304 12.53 4.25 -1.92
C VAL A 304 11.93 5.18 -2.98
N PRO A 305 12.08 6.50 -2.85
CA PRO A 305 11.46 7.45 -3.76
C PRO A 305 11.94 7.34 -5.22
N GLN A 306 13.16 6.84 -5.43
CA GLN A 306 13.74 6.59 -6.76
C GLN A 306 13.08 5.39 -7.47
N ALA A 307 12.51 4.47 -6.73
CA ALA A 307 11.66 3.40 -7.26
C ALA A 307 10.25 3.94 -7.48
N VAL A 308 9.83 4.07 -8.72
CA VAL A 308 8.52 4.66 -9.06
C VAL A 308 7.59 3.58 -9.61
N ILE A 309 6.34 3.58 -9.16
CA ILE A 309 5.29 2.70 -9.68
C ILE A 309 4.00 3.48 -9.93
N ARG A 310 3.39 3.28 -11.08
CA ARG A 310 2.04 3.78 -11.37
C ARG A 310 1.02 2.84 -10.74
N HIS A 311 0.03 3.38 -10.03
CA HIS A 311 -0.98 2.56 -9.36
C HIS A 311 -2.39 3.09 -9.62
N ARG A 312 -3.25 2.26 -10.21
CA ARG A 312 -4.66 2.63 -10.48
C ARG A 312 -5.49 2.73 -9.21
N ARG A 313 -5.14 1.98 -8.17
CA ARG A 313 -5.88 1.90 -6.90
C ARG A 313 -7.34 1.49 -7.12
N ALA A 314 -7.58 0.54 -8.03
CA ALA A 314 -8.91 0.14 -8.50
C ALA A 314 -9.84 -0.27 -7.35
N SER A 315 -9.34 -0.98 -6.34
CA SER A 315 -10.12 -1.32 -5.13
C SER A 315 -10.53 -0.09 -4.32
N TYR A 316 -9.64 0.91 -4.20
CA TYR A 316 -9.93 2.16 -3.49
C TYR A 316 -10.98 3.00 -4.23
N LEU A 317 -10.87 3.08 -5.53
CA LEU A 317 -11.77 3.83 -6.41
C LEU A 317 -13.11 3.10 -6.66
N GLY A 318 -13.34 1.94 -6.04
CA GLY A 318 -14.57 1.18 -6.21
C GLY A 318 -14.77 0.61 -7.62
N LEU A 319 -13.68 0.48 -8.39
CA LEU A 319 -13.70 -0.06 -9.75
C LEU A 319 -13.68 -1.60 -9.78
N ARG A 320 -13.43 -2.25 -8.64
CA ARG A 320 -13.50 -3.71 -8.49
C ARG A 320 -14.80 -4.09 -7.80
N PRO A 321 -15.48 -5.19 -8.23
CA PRO A 321 -16.60 -5.73 -7.49
C PRO A 321 -16.14 -6.06 -6.08
N SER A 322 -16.91 -5.63 -5.07
CA SER A 322 -16.59 -5.90 -3.67
C SER A 322 -16.66 -7.40 -3.41
N GLN A 323 -15.58 -8.02 -2.96
CA GLN A 323 -15.63 -9.38 -2.46
C GLN A 323 -16.58 -9.43 -1.25
N GLY A 324 -17.74 -10.05 -1.41
CA GLY A 324 -18.75 -10.26 -0.36
C GLY A 324 -20.03 -9.42 -0.46
N GLY A 325 -20.18 -8.58 -1.46
CA GLY A 325 -21.49 -8.04 -1.85
C GLY A 325 -22.05 -8.88 -2.99
N ALA A 326 -23.31 -9.35 -2.87
CA ALA A 326 -24.02 -9.85 -4.03
C ALA A 326 -23.95 -8.80 -5.13
N PRO A 327 -23.68 -9.17 -6.40
CA PRO A 327 -23.73 -8.21 -7.48
C PRO A 327 -25.14 -7.57 -7.45
N GLU A 328 -25.18 -6.23 -7.36
CA GLU A 328 -26.42 -5.54 -7.62
C GLU A 328 -26.90 -6.00 -9.00
N ARG A 329 -28.05 -6.65 -9.06
CA ARG A 329 -28.65 -7.09 -10.32
C ARG A 329 -28.68 -5.88 -11.25
N PRO A 330 -28.14 -6.01 -12.48
CA PRO A 330 -28.36 -4.98 -13.47
C PRO A 330 -29.89 -4.79 -13.62
N ALA A 331 -30.31 -3.55 -13.75
CA ALA A 331 -31.70 -3.23 -14.05
C ALA A 331 -32.15 -4.07 -15.27
N ALA A 332 -33.35 -4.62 -15.21
CA ALA A 332 -33.88 -5.58 -16.18
C ALA A 332 -33.93 -5.08 -17.63
N ASP A 333 -33.65 -3.79 -17.85
CA ASP A 333 -33.77 -3.10 -19.15
C ASP A 333 -32.40 -2.76 -19.80
N ALA A 334 -31.30 -3.35 -19.33
CA ALA A 334 -30.00 -3.13 -19.96
C ALA A 334 -29.78 -4.07 -21.13
N ASP A 335 -29.55 -3.52 -22.31
CA ASP A 335 -29.15 -4.25 -23.53
C ASP A 335 -28.03 -5.26 -23.26
N PRO A 336 -28.07 -6.43 -23.94
CA PRO A 336 -27.01 -7.44 -23.82
C PRO A 336 -25.70 -6.87 -24.36
N LEU A 337 -24.83 -6.47 -23.45
CA LEU A 337 -23.51 -5.92 -23.73
C LEU A 337 -22.39 -6.93 -23.47
N PRO A 338 -21.23 -6.74 -24.14
CA PRO A 338 -20.15 -7.72 -24.16
C PRO A 338 -19.66 -8.09 -22.75
N SER A 339 -19.35 -9.29 -22.63
CA SER A 339 -19.18 -10.27 -21.58
C SER A 339 -18.23 -9.99 -20.43
N ALA A 340 -17.90 -8.74 -20.08
CA ALA A 340 -17.08 -8.47 -18.88
C ALA A 340 -17.74 -7.45 -17.95
N PRO A 341 -17.98 -7.79 -16.67
CA PRO A 341 -18.61 -6.89 -15.69
C PRO A 341 -17.86 -5.56 -15.46
N TRP A 342 -16.58 -5.49 -15.79
CA TRP A 342 -15.74 -4.28 -15.72
C TRP A 342 -15.59 -3.53 -17.06
N ALA A 343 -16.12 -4.04 -18.17
CA ALA A 343 -16.03 -3.40 -19.47
C ALA A 343 -16.81 -2.07 -19.56
N ARG A 344 -17.74 -1.84 -18.65
CA ARG A 344 -18.24 -0.49 -18.38
C ARG A 344 -17.25 0.16 -17.41
N ALA A 345 -16.47 1.11 -17.90
CA ALA A 345 -15.68 1.99 -17.05
C ALA A 345 -16.64 2.67 -16.06
N ALA A 346 -16.84 2.05 -14.90
CA ALA A 346 -17.57 2.68 -13.82
C ALA A 346 -16.77 3.92 -13.43
N ASP A 347 -17.45 5.05 -13.30
CA ASP A 347 -16.81 6.27 -12.80
C ASP A 347 -16.15 5.98 -11.45
N PRO A 348 -14.92 6.48 -11.22
CA PRO A 348 -14.25 6.33 -9.95
C PRO A 348 -15.08 6.88 -8.82
N ASP A 349 -15.48 6.02 -7.89
CA ASP A 349 -16.25 6.39 -6.71
C ASP A 349 -15.65 5.78 -5.44
N PRO A 350 -14.81 6.53 -4.72
CA PRO A 350 -14.22 6.07 -3.46
C PRO A 350 -15.23 5.72 -2.37
N ASP A 351 -16.46 6.21 -2.46
CA ASP A 351 -17.49 5.94 -1.44
C ASP A 351 -17.97 4.49 -1.49
N ARG A 352 -17.89 3.83 -2.66
CA ARG A 352 -18.18 2.40 -2.80
C ARG A 352 -17.26 1.52 -1.92
N SER A 353 -16.00 1.88 -1.76
CA SER A 353 -15.03 1.15 -0.92
C SER A 353 -15.02 1.63 0.55
N PHE A 354 -15.77 2.68 0.89
CA PHE A 354 -15.72 3.33 2.20
C PHE A 354 -15.97 2.37 3.36
N ARG A 355 -17.00 1.52 3.28
CA ARG A 355 -17.34 0.54 4.33
C ARG A 355 -16.18 -0.44 4.55
N ALA A 356 -15.61 -0.99 3.48
CA ALA A 356 -14.52 -1.95 3.56
C ALA A 356 -13.25 -1.31 4.16
N ARG A 357 -12.89 -0.11 3.73
CA ARG A 357 -11.77 0.67 4.30
C ARG A 357 -11.99 0.98 5.78
N ARG A 358 -13.23 1.27 6.15
CA ARG A 358 -13.58 1.56 7.55
C ARG A 358 -13.46 0.31 8.43
N ILE A 359 -13.93 -0.84 7.95
CA ILE A 359 -13.76 -2.13 8.63
C ILE A 359 -12.27 -2.42 8.82
N ALA A 360 -11.45 -2.29 7.78
CA ALA A 360 -10.02 -2.52 7.84
C ALA A 360 -9.33 -1.58 8.85
N GLN A 361 -9.70 -0.30 8.87
CA GLN A 361 -9.16 0.67 9.83
C GLN A 361 -9.48 0.31 11.28
N LEU A 362 -10.75 -0.02 11.58
CA LEU A 362 -11.16 -0.39 12.94
C LEU A 362 -10.53 -1.72 13.38
N THR A 363 -10.42 -2.69 12.46
CA THR A 363 -9.75 -3.97 12.71
C THR A 363 -8.26 -3.74 13.00
N ALA A 364 -7.57 -2.92 12.21
CA ALA A 364 -6.17 -2.56 12.44
C ALA A 364 -5.98 -1.85 13.79
N TRP A 365 -6.85 -0.89 14.12
CA TRP A 365 -6.82 -0.24 15.41
C TRP A 365 -6.97 -1.25 16.57
N ALA A 366 -7.96 -2.14 16.48
CA ALA A 366 -8.17 -3.16 17.50
C ALA A 366 -7.00 -4.13 17.62
N THR A 367 -6.44 -4.59 16.48
CA THR A 367 -5.36 -5.58 16.45
C THR A 367 -4.06 -5.02 17.07
N PHE A 368 -3.72 -3.76 16.77
CA PHE A 368 -2.48 -3.14 17.27
C PHE A 368 -2.63 -2.45 18.63
N SER A 369 -3.86 -2.22 19.12
CA SER A 369 -4.09 -1.64 20.44
C SER A 369 -3.81 -2.66 21.55
N GLY A 370 -3.18 -2.20 22.63
CA GLY A 370 -3.02 -2.98 23.87
C GLY A 370 -4.28 -3.03 24.74
N ARG A 371 -5.35 -2.30 24.37
CA ARG A 371 -6.57 -2.18 25.17
C ARG A 371 -7.42 -3.46 25.13
N PRO A 372 -8.23 -3.73 26.17
CA PRO A 372 -9.17 -4.86 26.16
C PRO A 372 -10.10 -4.82 24.94
N ILE A 373 -10.26 -5.96 24.25
CA ILE A 373 -11.03 -6.03 23.01
C ILE A 373 -12.50 -5.65 23.24
N GLY A 374 -13.11 -6.13 24.34
CA GLY A 374 -14.51 -5.82 24.64
C GLY A 374 -14.79 -4.32 24.76
N LEU A 375 -13.93 -3.58 25.47
CA LEU A 375 -14.04 -2.13 25.59
C LEU A 375 -13.87 -1.41 24.24
N LEU A 376 -12.95 -1.88 23.42
CA LEU A 376 -12.77 -1.32 22.08
C LEU A 376 -13.97 -1.55 21.18
N LEU A 377 -14.57 -2.73 21.23
CA LEU A 377 -15.74 -3.05 20.42
C LEU A 377 -16.95 -2.20 20.82
N ILE A 378 -17.17 -2.02 22.12
CA ILE A 378 -18.20 -1.10 22.61
C ILE A 378 -17.92 0.34 22.15
N TRP A 379 -16.66 0.78 22.28
CA TRP A 379 -16.24 2.09 21.80
C TRP A 379 -16.47 2.29 20.30
N PHE A 380 -16.20 1.25 19.48
CA PHE A 380 -16.42 1.32 18.04
C PHE A 380 -17.90 1.41 17.69
N LEU A 381 -18.77 0.76 18.46
CA LEU A 381 -20.22 0.89 18.29
C LEU A 381 -20.67 2.32 18.58
N ILE A 382 -20.28 2.89 19.74
CA ILE A 382 -20.59 4.27 20.13
C ILE A 382 -20.09 5.25 19.05
N LEU A 383 -18.83 5.06 18.62
CA LEU A 383 -18.21 5.88 17.59
C LEU A 383 -18.92 5.75 16.23
N GLY A 384 -19.38 4.55 15.88
CA GLY A 384 -20.15 4.27 14.66
C GLY A 384 -21.50 4.99 14.66
N ILE A 385 -22.23 4.93 15.79
CA ILE A 385 -23.52 5.64 15.96
C ILE A 385 -23.30 7.15 15.86
N ALA A 386 -22.34 7.71 16.63
CA ALA A 386 -22.07 9.14 16.62
C ALA A 386 -21.70 9.66 15.22
N ARG A 387 -20.85 8.93 14.49
CA ARG A 387 -20.45 9.31 13.12
C ARG A 387 -21.56 9.12 12.10
N SER A 388 -22.38 8.08 12.27
CA SER A 388 -23.57 7.88 11.45
C SER A 388 -24.53 9.07 11.60
N GLY A 389 -24.77 9.55 12.83
CA GLY A 389 -25.54 10.76 13.11
C GLY A 389 -24.96 12.00 12.42
N VAL A 390 -23.65 12.22 12.53
CA VAL A 390 -22.98 13.34 11.81
C VAL A 390 -23.16 13.22 10.29
N ARG A 391 -23.07 12.01 9.72
CA ARG A 391 -23.28 11.78 8.29
C ARG A 391 -24.71 12.06 7.85
N LEU A 392 -25.69 11.73 8.67
CA LEU A 392 -27.09 12.08 8.41
C LEU A 392 -27.29 13.60 8.42
N LEU A 393 -26.72 14.30 9.38
CA LEU A 393 -26.76 15.77 9.44
C LEU A 393 -26.09 16.42 8.21
N THR A 394 -25.05 15.78 7.64
CA THR A 394 -24.38 16.23 6.41
C THR A 394 -25.04 15.70 5.13
N LYS A 395 -26.28 15.20 5.21
CA LYS A 395 -27.09 14.71 4.07
C LYS A 395 -26.40 13.57 3.27
N SER A 396 -25.63 12.71 3.96
CA SER A 396 -24.92 11.58 3.35
C SER A 396 -25.41 10.24 3.91
N PRO A 397 -26.66 9.80 3.62
CA PRO A 397 -27.28 8.61 4.25
C PRO A 397 -26.59 7.31 3.88
N ALA A 398 -26.01 7.19 2.68
CA ALA A 398 -25.24 6.02 2.26
C ALA A 398 -23.99 5.84 3.14
N LEU A 399 -23.24 6.91 3.38
CA LEU A 399 -22.07 6.89 4.26
C LEU A 399 -22.45 6.67 5.72
N ALA A 400 -23.61 7.17 6.18
CA ALA A 400 -24.12 6.90 7.51
C ALA A 400 -24.36 5.40 7.73
N ARG A 401 -25.05 4.74 6.79
CA ARG A 401 -25.23 3.29 6.80
C ARG A 401 -23.92 2.52 6.75
N ALA A 402 -22.96 3.01 5.96
CA ALA A 402 -21.63 2.40 5.85
C ALA A 402 -20.82 2.49 7.16
N GLU A 403 -20.86 3.63 7.89
CA GLU A 403 -20.21 3.79 9.21
C GLU A 403 -20.78 2.82 10.25
N LEU A 404 -22.12 2.78 10.38
CA LEU A 404 -22.78 1.88 11.32
C LEU A 404 -22.57 0.42 10.95
N GLY A 405 -22.72 0.07 9.66
CA GLY A 405 -22.50 -1.27 9.15
C GLY A 405 -21.05 -1.74 9.34
N ALA A 406 -20.06 -0.85 9.25
CA ALA A 406 -18.67 -1.16 9.53
C ALA A 406 -18.46 -1.46 11.03
N ALA A 407 -19.01 -0.64 11.92
CA ALA A 407 -18.93 -0.86 13.37
C ALA A 407 -19.55 -2.20 13.79
N LEU A 408 -20.75 -2.51 13.29
CA LEU A 408 -21.45 -3.79 13.56
C LEU A 408 -20.66 -4.98 13.00
N THR A 409 -20.05 -4.86 11.83
CA THR A 409 -19.22 -5.92 11.25
C THR A 409 -18.00 -6.20 12.13
N VAL A 410 -17.31 -5.15 12.60
CA VAL A 410 -16.12 -5.31 13.47
C VAL A 410 -16.51 -5.87 14.84
N LEU A 411 -17.69 -5.52 15.37
CA LEU A 411 -18.21 -6.08 16.62
C LEU A 411 -18.27 -7.63 16.57
N ARG A 412 -18.67 -8.18 15.42
CA ARG A 412 -18.73 -9.64 15.18
C ARG A 412 -17.35 -10.27 14.95
N ARG A 413 -16.30 -9.48 14.75
CA ARG A 413 -14.94 -9.95 14.43
C ARG A 413 -14.01 -10.07 15.66
N GLY A 414 -14.54 -10.11 16.89
CA GLY A 414 -13.74 -10.19 18.11
C GLY A 414 -12.76 -11.38 18.13
N GLY A 415 -13.18 -12.56 17.62
CA GLY A 415 -12.32 -13.73 17.47
C GLY A 415 -11.17 -13.51 16.47
N ALA A 416 -11.46 -12.89 15.33
CA ALA A 416 -10.49 -12.53 14.31
C ALA A 416 -9.43 -11.56 14.87
N ILE A 417 -9.86 -10.52 15.58
CA ILE A 417 -8.95 -9.58 16.26
C ILE A 417 -8.04 -10.29 17.27
N ARG A 418 -8.58 -11.27 18.02
CA ARG A 418 -7.77 -12.07 18.96
C ARG A 418 -6.72 -12.89 18.21
N ARG A 419 -7.08 -13.54 17.10
CA ARG A 419 -6.12 -14.28 16.25
C ARG A 419 -5.03 -13.37 15.73
N GLY A 420 -5.38 -12.23 15.14
CA GLY A 420 -4.42 -11.23 14.67
C GLY A 420 -3.47 -10.74 15.75
N ARG A 421 -3.97 -10.49 16.99
CA ARG A 421 -3.13 -10.13 18.13
C ARG A 421 -2.15 -11.23 18.53
N ARG A 422 -2.60 -12.50 18.51
CA ARG A 422 -1.74 -13.65 18.84
C ARG A 422 -0.64 -13.81 17.78
N ARG A 423 -1.01 -13.74 16.51
CA ARG A 423 -0.07 -13.80 15.40
C ARG A 423 1.02 -12.72 15.50
N LEU A 424 0.64 -11.46 15.75
CA LEU A 424 1.61 -10.40 15.96
C LEU A 424 2.49 -10.61 17.19
N ALA A 425 1.97 -11.23 18.23
CA ALA A 425 2.71 -11.51 19.45
C ALA A 425 3.71 -12.68 19.29
N SER A 426 3.38 -13.68 18.44
CA SER A 426 4.26 -14.83 18.19
C SER A 426 5.54 -14.46 17.44
N HIS A 427 5.48 -13.45 16.58
CA HIS A 427 6.63 -13.00 15.76
C HIS A 427 7.31 -11.74 16.31
N ALA A 428 6.78 -11.14 17.40
CA ALA A 428 7.32 -9.90 17.94
C ALA A 428 8.60 -10.14 18.75
N THR A 429 9.73 -9.65 18.27
CA THR A 429 11.02 -9.62 18.97
C THR A 429 11.23 -8.30 19.71
N VAL A 430 10.56 -7.22 19.26
CA VAL A 430 10.66 -5.91 19.90
C VAL A 430 9.33 -5.45 20.51
N ARG A 431 9.42 -4.53 21.47
CA ARG A 431 8.23 -4.01 22.15
C ARG A 431 7.40 -3.13 21.21
N ARG A 432 6.09 -3.18 21.35
CA ARG A 432 5.14 -2.34 20.58
C ARG A 432 5.39 -0.83 20.73
N SER A 433 6.05 -0.41 21.80
CA SER A 433 6.41 1.01 22.02
C SER A 433 7.35 1.56 20.93
N VAL A 434 8.09 0.73 20.23
CA VAL A 434 8.91 1.14 19.09
C VAL A 434 8.06 1.80 18.00
N LEU A 435 6.85 1.30 17.77
CA LEU A 435 5.93 1.86 16.78
C LEU A 435 5.36 3.23 17.20
N THR A 436 5.33 3.56 18.50
CA THR A 436 4.70 4.81 18.96
C THR A 436 5.40 6.06 18.44
N ARG A 437 6.71 5.98 18.20
CA ARG A 437 7.50 7.08 17.63
C ARG A 437 7.21 7.35 16.14
N LEU A 438 6.64 6.37 15.45
CA LEU A 438 6.29 6.46 14.03
C LEU A 438 4.83 6.88 13.81
N TYR A 439 4.02 6.94 14.87
CA TYR A 439 2.64 7.42 14.76
C TYR A 439 2.58 8.94 14.72
N VAL A 440 1.69 9.42 13.87
CA VAL A 440 1.33 10.84 13.83
C VAL A 440 0.28 11.15 14.88
N HIS A 441 0.39 12.28 15.57
CA HIS A 441 -0.63 12.69 16.51
C HIS A 441 -1.92 13.12 15.76
N ALA A 442 -3.06 12.73 16.33
CA ALA A 442 -4.35 13.10 15.74
C ALA A 442 -4.59 14.62 15.69
N ALA A 443 -3.89 15.38 16.54
CA ALA A 443 -3.89 16.83 16.52
C ALA A 443 -3.25 17.38 15.24
N ASP A 444 -2.13 16.80 14.80
CA ASP A 444 -1.39 17.23 13.61
C ASP A 444 -2.21 16.98 12.34
N ILE A 445 -2.89 15.83 12.26
CA ILE A 445 -3.80 15.55 11.13
C ILE A 445 -4.95 16.57 11.09
N ARG A 446 -5.44 16.99 12.25
CA ARG A 446 -6.53 17.98 12.33
C ARG A 446 -6.05 19.38 11.96
N SER A 447 -4.84 19.78 12.33
CA SER A 447 -4.26 21.07 11.97
C SER A 447 -4.05 21.14 10.46
N VAL A 448 -3.37 20.16 9.87
CA VAL A 448 -3.14 20.08 8.42
C VAL A 448 -4.45 20.14 7.63
N ARG A 449 -5.50 19.44 8.10
CA ARG A 449 -6.82 19.51 7.44
C ARG A 449 -7.48 20.88 7.56
N ARG A 450 -7.33 21.57 8.69
CA ARG A 450 -7.84 22.92 8.87
C ARG A 450 -7.13 23.90 7.94
N ASP A 451 -5.82 23.80 7.86
CA ASP A 451 -5.01 24.69 7.03
C ASP A 451 -5.30 24.48 5.55
N ARG A 452 -5.46 23.22 5.11
CA ARG A 452 -5.92 22.92 3.74
C ARG A 452 -7.29 23.54 3.43
N ARG A 453 -8.26 23.37 4.31
CA ARG A 453 -9.59 23.97 4.12
C ARG A 453 -9.57 25.50 4.07
N ARG A 454 -8.64 26.11 4.82
CA ARG A 454 -8.41 27.56 4.72
C ARG A 454 -7.84 27.93 3.37
N GLN A 455 -6.81 27.25 2.92
CA GLN A 455 -6.19 27.46 1.61
C GLN A 455 -7.19 27.23 0.45
N GLU A 456 -7.98 26.16 0.51
CA GLU A 456 -9.06 25.90 -0.47
C GLU A 456 -10.08 27.03 -0.52
N ARG A 457 -10.52 27.51 0.64
CA ARG A 457 -11.43 28.67 0.74
C ARG A 457 -10.79 29.94 0.19
N GLU A 458 -9.53 30.21 0.53
CA GLU A 458 -8.79 31.37 0.01
C GLU A 458 -8.63 31.28 -1.51
N ARG A 459 -8.31 30.09 -2.05
CA ARG A 459 -8.27 29.86 -3.51
C ARG A 459 -9.62 30.07 -4.16
N ALA A 460 -10.69 29.54 -3.57
CA ALA A 460 -12.05 29.71 -4.07
C ALA A 460 -12.48 31.21 -4.04
N VAL A 461 -12.13 31.94 -2.99
CA VAL A 461 -12.39 33.38 -2.90
C VAL A 461 -11.59 34.13 -3.96
N ARG A 462 -10.31 33.81 -4.17
CA ARG A 462 -9.48 34.44 -5.23
C ARG A 462 -9.99 34.11 -6.63
N ALA A 463 -10.43 32.85 -6.86
CA ALA A 463 -10.99 32.44 -8.14
C ALA A 463 -12.36 33.09 -8.42
N ALA A 464 -13.14 33.37 -7.36
CA ALA A 464 -14.42 34.06 -7.45
C ALA A 464 -14.30 35.59 -7.43
N ALA A 465 -13.09 36.11 -7.16
CA ALA A 465 -12.83 37.55 -7.21
C ALA A 465 -12.97 38.05 -8.67
N PRO A 466 -13.84 39.04 -8.92
CA PRO A 466 -14.03 39.57 -10.27
C PRO A 466 -12.72 40.11 -10.80
N SER A 467 -12.43 39.83 -12.07
CA SER A 467 -11.25 40.35 -12.76
C SER A 467 -11.26 41.90 -12.76
N GLU A 468 -10.10 42.51 -12.95
CA GLU A 468 -10.02 43.98 -13.06
C GLU A 468 -10.94 44.53 -14.14
N LEU A 469 -11.17 43.78 -15.20
CA LEU A 469 -12.07 44.14 -16.28
C LEU A 469 -13.53 44.12 -15.80
N GLU A 470 -13.95 43.06 -15.11
CA GLU A 470 -15.27 42.96 -14.52
C GLU A 470 -15.50 44.03 -13.45
N LEU A 471 -14.50 44.35 -12.63
CA LEU A 471 -14.58 45.44 -11.66
C LEU A 471 -14.78 46.81 -12.35
N ARG A 472 -14.13 47.07 -13.49
CA ARG A 472 -14.34 48.27 -14.30
C ARG A 472 -15.74 48.29 -14.89
N GLU A 473 -16.23 47.18 -15.43
CA GLU A 473 -17.60 47.07 -15.95
C GLU A 473 -18.66 47.31 -14.86
N LEU A 474 -18.48 46.66 -13.68
CA LEU A 474 -19.34 46.85 -12.53
C LEU A 474 -19.31 48.31 -12.05
N ALA A 475 -18.16 48.97 -12.05
CA ALA A 475 -18.04 50.38 -11.70
C ALA A 475 -18.76 51.30 -12.70
N VAL A 476 -18.68 51.00 -14.01
CA VAL A 476 -19.42 51.72 -15.06
C VAL A 476 -20.95 51.53 -14.88
N LEU A 477 -21.39 50.28 -14.63
CA LEU A 477 -22.80 49.98 -14.38
C LEU A 477 -23.33 50.66 -13.11
N ALA A 478 -22.53 50.63 -12.03
CA ALA A 478 -22.87 51.34 -10.79
C ALA A 478 -22.97 52.85 -10.99
N ARG A 479 -22.08 53.45 -11.78
CA ARG A 479 -22.11 54.85 -12.14
C ARG A 479 -23.37 55.20 -12.96
N ARG A 480 -23.70 54.39 -13.98
CA ARG A 480 -24.94 54.56 -14.77
C ARG A 480 -26.19 54.46 -13.90
N ARG A 481 -26.25 53.50 -12.98
CA ARG A 481 -27.39 53.33 -12.05
C ARG A 481 -27.52 54.50 -11.09
N ARG A 482 -26.43 55.07 -10.58
CA ARG A 482 -26.46 56.29 -9.76
C ARG A 482 -26.96 57.48 -10.57
N LEU A 483 -26.48 57.66 -11.80
CA LEU A 483 -26.94 58.74 -12.68
C LEU A 483 -28.41 58.62 -13.05
N SER A 484 -28.92 57.40 -13.31
CA SER A 484 -30.34 57.20 -13.57
C SER A 484 -31.20 57.46 -12.34
N LEU A 485 -30.78 57.05 -11.15
CA LEU A 485 -31.47 57.33 -9.89
C LEU A 485 -31.50 58.82 -9.56
N THR A 486 -30.37 59.54 -9.75
CA THR A 486 -30.34 60.99 -9.57
C THR A 486 -31.25 61.70 -10.61
N GLY A 487 -31.26 61.25 -11.87
CA GLY A 487 -32.14 61.76 -12.89
C GLY A 487 -33.61 61.59 -12.55
N VAL A 488 -34.00 60.41 -12.06
CA VAL A 488 -35.39 60.14 -11.61
C VAL A 488 -35.77 61.02 -10.40
N LEU A 489 -34.84 61.17 -9.44
CA LEU A 489 -35.07 61.99 -8.25
C LEU A 489 -35.28 63.47 -8.62
N LEU A 490 -34.43 63.93 -9.55
CA LEU A 490 -34.54 65.30 -10.08
C LEU A 490 -35.88 65.55 -10.84
N ALA A 491 -36.24 64.53 -11.65
CA ALA A 491 -37.56 64.58 -12.36
C ALA A 491 -38.75 64.62 -11.39
N VAL A 492 -38.70 63.82 -10.30
CA VAL A 492 -39.74 63.86 -9.26
C VAL A 492 -39.83 65.22 -8.54
N VAL A 493 -38.66 65.84 -8.26
CA VAL A 493 -38.61 67.17 -7.60
C VAL A 493 -39.07 68.25 -8.52
N VAL A 494 -38.91 68.12 -9.83
CA VAL A 494 -39.41 69.15 -10.80
C VAL A 494 -40.92 69.02 -11.06
N VAL A 495 -41.49 67.84 -10.89
CA VAL A 495 -42.94 67.60 -11.11
C VAL A 495 -43.74 67.76 -9.83
N ALA A 496 -43.14 67.78 -8.65
CA ALA A 496 -43.78 68.10 -7.37
C ALA A 496 -43.75 69.60 -7.09
#